data_9f44bb2899fbfb445f442bc974f99e33
#
_entry.id   9f44bb2899fbfb445f442bc974f99e33
#
_cell.length_a   1.000
_cell.length_b   1.000
_cell.length_c   1.000
_cell.angle_alpha   90.00
_cell.angle_beta   90.00
_cell.angle_gamma   90.00
#
_symmetry.space_group_name_H-M   'P 1'
#
loop_
_entity.id
_entity.type
_entity.pdbx_description
1 polymer ?
#
loop_
_entity_poly.entity_id
_entity_poly.type
_entity_poly.pdbx_seq_one_letter_code
_entity_poly.pdbx_strand_id
1 'polypeptide(L)'
;MPALERRINKTGSAVSPKCNTTEPRQLCCTKVVQSSMGSLLRTKIEYRPLAEWLAGCGKPVYGALLDGESLWSGTVPPPTEEGAVLVIGNEGAGISPEVQQYITHRVKIPNLGGTAESLNAAVACAILTAELLRGKVCQSK
;
A
#
# COMPACT_ATOMS: atom_id res chain seq x y z
N MET A 1 10.93 -10.83 -2.29
CA MET A 1 9.52 -10.77 -1.83
C MET A 1 8.82 -9.69 -2.63
N PRO A 2 7.59 -9.88 -3.04
CA PRO A 2 6.88 -8.97 -3.94
C PRO A 2 6.26 -7.76 -3.24
N ALA A 3 5.95 -6.72 -4.01
CA ALA A 3 5.24 -5.55 -3.54
C ALA A 3 3.80 -5.91 -3.13
N LEU A 4 3.35 -5.41 -1.99
CA LEU A 4 1.98 -5.54 -1.51
C LEU A 4 1.20 -4.29 -1.91
N GLU A 5 0.13 -4.47 -2.67
CA GLU A 5 -0.76 -3.39 -3.06
C GLU A 5 -2.06 -3.47 -2.24
N ARG A 6 -2.47 -2.36 -1.65
CA ARG A 6 -3.81 -2.21 -1.06
C ARG A 6 -4.64 -1.19 -1.82
N ARG A 7 -5.83 -1.56 -2.17
CA ARG A 7 -6.84 -0.70 -2.76
C ARG A 7 -7.79 -0.19 -1.67
N ILE A 8 -8.00 1.11 -1.64
CA ILE A 8 -8.92 1.76 -0.71
C ILE A 8 -10.17 2.14 -1.49
N ASN A 9 -11.34 1.68 -1.08
CA ASN A 9 -12.61 2.02 -1.70
C ASN A 9 -13.45 3.00 -0.85
N LYS A 10 -14.58 3.47 -1.41
CA LYS A 10 -15.50 4.44 -0.81
C LYS A 10 -16.03 4.06 0.60
N THR A 11 -15.98 2.80 0.98
CA THR A 11 -16.52 2.33 2.26
C THR A 11 -15.49 2.31 3.39
N GLY A 12 -14.27 2.83 3.14
CA GLY A 12 -13.20 2.78 4.15
C GLY A 12 -12.66 1.38 4.42
N SER A 13 -13.25 0.37 3.79
CA SER A 13 -12.77 -0.99 3.84
C SER A 13 -11.46 -1.08 3.07
N ALA A 14 -10.40 -1.49 3.74
CA ALA A 14 -9.16 -1.86 3.06
C ALA A 14 -9.47 -3.06 2.16
N VAL A 15 -9.49 -2.82 0.86
CA VAL A 15 -9.86 -3.84 -0.10
C VAL A 15 -8.62 -4.34 -0.76
N SER A 16 -8.44 -5.61 -0.64
CA SER A 16 -7.54 -6.47 -1.42
C SER A 16 -6.07 -6.08 -1.39
N PRO A 17 -5.26 -6.72 -0.56
CA PRO A 17 -3.85 -6.81 -0.86
C PRO A 17 -3.71 -7.53 -2.20
N LYS A 18 -3.21 -6.86 -3.21
CA LYS A 18 -2.72 -7.50 -4.42
C LYS A 18 -1.24 -7.75 -4.20
N CYS A 19 -0.89 -8.99 -3.98
CA CYS A 19 0.47 -9.39 -3.83
C CYS A 19 0.99 -9.90 -5.18
N ASN A 20 1.98 -9.23 -5.72
CA ASN A 20 2.67 -9.70 -6.92
C ASN A 20 3.68 -10.78 -6.53
N THR A 21 3.22 -11.99 -6.28
CA THR A 21 4.09 -13.16 -6.12
C THR A 21 3.78 -14.15 -7.22
N THR A 22 4.81 -14.69 -7.81
CA THR A 22 4.72 -15.84 -8.69
C THR A 22 4.40 -17.14 -7.94
N GLU A 23 4.33 -17.11 -6.59
CA GLU A 23 4.07 -18.29 -5.78
C GLU A 23 2.86 -18.13 -4.83
N PRO A 24 1.75 -18.83 -5.10
CA PRO A 24 0.54 -18.80 -4.26
C PRO A 24 0.73 -19.40 -2.85
N ARG A 25 1.85 -20.08 -2.61
CA ARG A 25 2.11 -20.80 -1.35
C ARG A 25 2.21 -19.92 -0.10
N GLN A 26 2.54 -18.65 -0.24
CA GLN A 26 2.75 -17.77 0.92
C GLN A 26 1.46 -17.36 1.63
N LEU A 27 0.33 -17.28 0.94
CA LEU A 27 -0.96 -16.97 1.58
C LEU A 27 -1.53 -18.12 2.41
N CYS A 28 -1.18 -19.34 2.07
CA CYS A 28 -1.61 -20.53 2.81
C CYS A 28 -0.72 -20.85 4.02
N CYS A 29 0.26 -20.00 4.33
CA CYS A 29 1.05 -20.17 5.53
C CYS A 29 0.17 -19.99 6.77
N THR A 30 0.16 -20.98 7.66
CA THR A 30 -0.65 -21.00 8.88
C THR A 30 -0.50 -19.71 9.70
N LYS A 31 0.72 -19.16 9.79
CA LYS A 31 1.00 -17.91 10.50
C LYS A 31 0.30 -16.70 9.86
N VAL A 32 0.25 -16.63 8.53
CA VAL A 32 -0.45 -15.55 7.81
C VAL A 32 -1.95 -15.66 8.01
N VAL A 33 -2.51 -16.87 7.93
CA VAL A 33 -3.94 -17.10 8.18
C VAL A 33 -4.32 -16.72 9.60
N GLN A 34 -3.55 -17.15 10.60
CA GLN A 34 -3.80 -16.82 12.00
C GLN A 34 -3.69 -15.31 12.27
N SER A 35 -2.63 -14.66 11.78
CA SER A 35 -2.40 -13.22 12.00
C SER A 35 -3.42 -12.34 11.29
N SER A 36 -4.08 -12.85 10.26
CA SER A 36 -5.11 -12.11 9.53
C SER A 36 -6.43 -11.99 10.31
N MET A 37 -6.62 -12.77 11.37
CA MET A 37 -7.85 -12.81 12.18
C MET A 37 -9.12 -12.88 11.32
N GLY A 38 -9.09 -13.70 10.27
CA GLY A 38 -10.19 -13.87 9.33
C GLY A 38 -10.34 -12.79 8.25
N SER A 39 -9.47 -11.76 8.25
CA SER A 39 -9.51 -10.70 7.22
C SER A 39 -9.25 -11.24 5.81
N LEU A 40 -8.49 -12.32 5.69
CA LEU A 40 -8.25 -13.03 4.42
C LEU A 40 -9.56 -13.44 3.72
N LEU A 41 -10.57 -13.85 4.50
CA LEU A 41 -11.87 -14.29 3.98
C LEU A 41 -12.74 -13.14 3.46
N ARG A 42 -12.43 -11.91 3.90
CA ARG A 42 -13.18 -10.69 3.56
C ARG A 42 -12.48 -9.84 2.51
N THR A 43 -11.25 -10.20 2.15
CA THR A 43 -10.40 -9.43 1.27
C THR A 43 -10.17 -10.19 -0.02
N LYS A 44 -10.46 -9.55 -1.15
CA LYS A 44 -10.15 -10.13 -2.46
C LYS A 44 -8.64 -10.05 -2.69
N ILE A 45 -7.99 -11.20 -2.81
CA ILE A 45 -6.56 -11.31 -3.08
C ILE A 45 -6.38 -11.79 -4.50
N GLU A 46 -5.55 -11.08 -5.25
CA GLU A 46 -5.23 -11.43 -6.62
C GLU A 46 -3.72 -11.44 -6.82
N TYR A 47 -3.24 -12.40 -7.58
CA TYR A 47 -1.85 -12.50 -8.02
C TYR A 47 -1.80 -12.11 -9.50
N ARG A 48 -1.07 -11.03 -9.81
CA ARG A 48 -0.91 -10.57 -11.17
C ARG A 48 0.36 -9.73 -11.33
N PRO A 49 0.88 -9.56 -12.55
CA PRO A 49 1.93 -8.60 -12.84
C PRO A 49 1.45 -7.19 -12.47
N LEU A 50 2.11 -6.56 -11.47
CA LEU A 50 1.65 -5.30 -10.91
C LEU A 50 1.80 -4.15 -11.91
N ALA A 51 2.92 -4.11 -12.66
CA ALA A 51 3.18 -3.05 -13.64
C ALA A 51 2.10 -2.99 -14.73
N GLU A 52 1.74 -4.14 -15.31
CA GLU A 52 0.70 -4.23 -16.33
C GLU A 52 -0.67 -3.78 -15.81
N TRP A 53 -0.96 -4.16 -14.56
CA TRP A 53 -2.23 -3.76 -13.96
C TRP A 53 -2.28 -2.25 -13.67
N LEU A 54 -1.17 -1.66 -13.21
CA LEU A 54 -1.08 -0.23 -12.93
C LEU A 54 -1.22 0.61 -14.19
N ALA A 55 -0.69 0.13 -15.33
CA ALA A 55 -0.83 0.80 -16.62
C ALA A 55 -2.29 1.07 -17.01
N GLY A 56 -3.21 0.21 -16.59
CA GLY A 56 -4.65 0.33 -16.91
C GLY A 56 -5.53 0.78 -15.73
N CYS A 57 -4.98 1.06 -14.56
CA CYS A 57 -5.83 1.25 -13.36
C CYS A 57 -6.53 2.62 -13.30
N GLY A 58 -5.99 3.67 -13.95
CA GLY A 58 -6.59 5.01 -14.03
C GLY A 58 -6.77 5.74 -12.69
N LYS A 59 -6.17 5.25 -11.60
CA LYS A 59 -6.30 5.78 -10.25
C LYS A 59 -4.98 6.38 -9.75
N PRO A 60 -5.03 7.34 -8.81
CA PRO A 60 -3.82 7.81 -8.15
C PRO A 60 -3.07 6.65 -7.48
N VAL A 61 -1.78 6.57 -7.72
CA VAL A 61 -0.89 5.53 -7.20
C VAL A 61 0.09 6.15 -6.21
N TYR A 62 -0.02 5.79 -4.95
CA TYR A 62 0.89 6.21 -3.89
C TYR A 62 1.94 5.14 -3.67
N GLY A 63 3.19 5.48 -3.83
CA GLY A 63 4.31 4.57 -3.59
C GLY A 63 5.08 4.93 -2.33
N ALA A 64 5.27 3.96 -1.44
CA ALA A 64 6.10 4.12 -0.25
C ALA A 64 7.58 4.05 -0.64
N LEU A 65 8.24 5.21 -0.72
CA LEU A 65 9.63 5.36 -1.17
C LEU A 65 10.40 6.27 -0.21
N LEU A 66 11.68 5.98 0.00
CA LEU A 66 12.53 6.75 0.93
C LEU A 66 12.80 8.19 0.46
N ASP A 67 12.80 8.41 -0.86
CA ASP A 67 12.96 9.71 -1.51
C ASP A 67 11.60 10.43 -1.73
N GLY A 68 10.51 9.86 -1.22
CA GLY A 68 9.18 10.44 -1.33
C GLY A 68 8.98 11.69 -0.46
N GLU A 69 7.86 12.35 -0.69
CA GLU A 69 7.41 13.48 0.12
C GLU A 69 6.93 13.02 1.50
N SER A 70 7.20 13.81 2.52
CA SER A 70 6.76 13.48 3.87
C SER A 70 5.23 13.38 3.93
N LEU A 71 4.74 12.29 4.47
CA LEU A 71 3.30 12.07 4.66
C LEU A 71 2.64 13.17 5.51
N TRP A 72 3.41 13.84 6.38
CA TRP A 72 2.93 14.88 7.28
C TRP A 72 3.22 16.30 6.81
N SER A 73 3.71 16.47 5.58
CA SER A 73 3.96 17.80 5.01
C SER A 73 2.68 18.59 4.73
N GLY A 74 1.54 17.92 4.64
CA GLY A 74 0.27 18.51 4.24
C GLY A 74 0.13 18.74 2.72
N THR A 75 1.14 18.43 1.94
CA THR A 75 1.19 18.62 0.49
C THR A 75 0.76 17.37 -0.29
N VAL A 76 0.81 16.19 0.34
CA VAL A 76 0.35 14.95 -0.27
C VAL A 76 -1.16 15.00 -0.47
N PRO A 77 -1.67 14.97 -1.72
CA PRO A 77 -3.10 15.05 -1.96
C PRO A 77 -3.83 13.82 -1.40
N PRO A 78 -5.06 13.98 -0.92
CA PRO A 78 -5.86 12.85 -0.45
C PRO A 78 -6.30 11.94 -1.61
N PRO A 79 -6.62 10.68 -1.34
CA PRO A 79 -7.21 9.77 -2.32
C PRO A 79 -8.50 10.33 -2.91
N THR A 80 -8.74 10.07 -4.20
CA THR A 80 -9.99 10.48 -4.88
C THR A 80 -11.20 9.72 -4.35
N GLU A 81 -12.42 10.19 -4.69
CA GLU A 81 -13.67 9.50 -4.36
C GLU A 81 -13.73 8.08 -4.96
N GLU A 82 -13.11 7.88 -6.10
CA GLU A 82 -13.02 6.56 -6.75
C GLU A 82 -12.00 5.62 -6.09
N GLY A 83 -11.26 6.11 -5.10
CA GLY A 83 -10.22 5.40 -4.39
C GLY A 83 -8.83 5.67 -4.94
N ALA A 84 -7.85 4.96 -4.40
CA ALA A 84 -6.44 5.04 -4.76
C ALA A 84 -5.77 3.68 -4.64
N VAL A 85 -4.56 3.60 -5.16
CA VAL A 85 -3.68 2.44 -5.01
C VAL A 85 -2.52 2.82 -4.09
N LEU A 86 -2.24 1.99 -3.10
CA LEU A 86 -1.05 2.11 -2.27
C LEU A 86 -0.10 0.96 -2.59
N VAL A 87 1.08 1.31 -3.07
CA VAL A 87 2.16 0.36 -3.38
C VAL A 87 3.18 0.36 -2.25
N ILE A 88 3.38 -0.80 -1.66
CA ILE A 88 4.40 -1.04 -0.63
C ILE A 88 5.47 -1.95 -1.20
N GLY A 89 6.71 -1.52 -1.10
CA GLY A 89 7.86 -2.28 -1.58
C GLY A 89 8.18 -3.49 -0.70
N ASN A 90 9.02 -4.33 -1.23
CA ASN A 90 9.67 -5.40 -0.49
C ASN A 90 10.69 -4.82 0.51
N GLU A 91 10.88 -5.51 1.64
CA GLU A 91 11.83 -5.08 2.70
C GLU A 91 13.28 -5.01 2.24
N GLY A 92 13.69 -5.83 1.28
CA GLY A 92 15.07 -5.84 0.77
C GLY A 92 15.25 -5.08 -0.54
N ALA A 93 14.36 -5.30 -1.51
CA ALA A 93 14.48 -4.75 -2.87
C ALA A 93 13.65 -3.46 -3.10
N GLY A 94 12.77 -3.10 -2.16
CA GLY A 94 11.88 -1.96 -2.32
C GLY A 94 10.85 -2.16 -3.44
N ILE A 95 10.50 -1.09 -4.12
CA ILE A 95 9.59 -1.10 -5.28
C ILE A 95 10.44 -1.20 -6.54
N SER A 96 10.13 -2.16 -7.42
CA SER A 96 10.88 -2.35 -8.66
C SER A 96 10.77 -1.13 -9.60
N PRO A 97 11.80 -0.83 -10.40
CA PRO A 97 11.78 0.30 -11.34
C PRO A 97 10.60 0.26 -12.32
N GLU A 98 10.20 -0.94 -12.75
CA GLU A 98 9.04 -1.15 -13.62
C GLU A 98 7.73 -0.69 -13.00
N VAL A 99 7.59 -0.82 -11.68
CA VAL A 99 6.40 -0.36 -10.93
C VAL A 99 6.53 1.12 -10.59
N GLN A 100 7.73 1.61 -10.30
CA GLN A 100 7.96 3.01 -9.92
C GLN A 100 7.51 4.02 -10.99
N GLN A 101 7.57 3.67 -12.27
CA GLN A 101 7.13 4.54 -13.37
C GLN A 101 5.61 4.85 -13.34
N TYR A 102 4.82 4.03 -12.64
CA TYR A 102 3.37 4.23 -12.50
C TYR A 102 2.98 4.93 -11.19
N ILE A 103 3.94 5.24 -10.33
CA ILE A 103 3.70 5.96 -9.07
C ILE A 103 3.46 7.43 -9.39
N THR A 104 2.26 7.92 -9.05
CA THR A 104 1.90 9.34 -9.23
C THR A 104 2.29 10.19 -8.02
N HIS A 105 2.30 9.59 -6.82
CA HIS A 105 2.67 10.26 -5.57
C HIS A 105 3.67 9.41 -4.80
N ARG A 106 4.91 9.90 -4.72
CA ARG A 106 5.99 9.28 -3.93
C ARG A 106 5.86 9.79 -2.50
N VAL A 107 5.61 8.90 -1.56
CA VAL A 107 5.37 9.26 -0.15
C VAL A 107 6.32 8.53 0.77
N LYS A 108 6.73 9.18 1.86
CA LYS A 108 7.51 8.56 2.92
C LYS A 108 6.92 8.82 4.30
N ILE A 109 7.11 7.89 5.19
CA ILE A 109 6.92 8.09 6.61
C ILE A 109 8.20 8.71 7.14
N PRO A 110 8.18 9.94 7.67
CA PRO A 110 9.38 10.59 8.14
C PRO A 110 9.98 9.85 9.33
N ASN A 111 11.31 9.68 9.32
CA ASN A 111 12.06 9.14 10.43
C ASN A 111 12.36 10.26 11.43
N LEU A 112 11.87 10.13 12.66
CA LEU A 112 12.02 11.14 13.71
C LEU A 112 13.26 10.90 14.60
N GLY A 113 14.33 10.36 14.03
CA GLY A 113 15.62 10.24 14.71
C GLY A 113 16.02 8.83 15.18
N GLY A 114 15.43 7.80 14.58
CA GLY A 114 15.86 6.42 14.80
C GLY A 114 16.98 5.98 13.84
N THR A 115 17.73 4.96 14.23
CA THR A 115 18.73 4.29 13.38
C THR A 115 18.13 3.32 12.37
N ALA A 116 16.81 3.08 12.43
CA ALA A 116 16.13 2.17 11.53
C ALA A 116 15.95 2.83 10.15
N GLU A 117 16.55 2.24 9.12
CA GLU A 117 16.48 2.73 7.74
C GLU A 117 15.11 2.47 7.10
N SER A 118 14.38 1.45 7.53
CA SER A 118 13.07 1.10 6.98
C SER A 118 12.12 0.53 8.04
N LEU A 119 10.84 0.77 7.86
CA LEU A 119 9.78 0.16 8.65
C LEU A 119 9.37 -1.20 8.04
N ASN A 120 8.90 -2.11 8.88
CA ASN A 120 8.23 -3.31 8.41
C ASN A 120 7.07 -2.95 7.47
N ALA A 121 6.95 -3.68 6.36
CA ALA A 121 5.98 -3.38 5.30
C ALA A 121 4.52 -3.33 5.79
N ALA A 122 4.14 -4.17 6.74
CA ALA A 122 2.79 -4.16 7.31
C ALA A 122 2.54 -2.91 8.17
N VAL A 123 3.54 -2.49 8.95
CA VAL A 123 3.48 -1.27 9.78
C VAL A 123 3.42 -0.04 8.87
N ALA A 124 4.28 0.04 7.88
CA ALA A 124 4.26 1.13 6.90
C ALA A 124 2.91 1.21 6.18
N CYS A 125 2.36 0.07 5.76
CA CYS A 125 1.05 -0.01 5.14
C CYS A 125 -0.07 0.50 6.05
N ALA A 126 -0.05 0.17 7.33
CA ALA A 126 -1.06 0.62 8.30
C ALA A 126 -1.00 2.14 8.50
N ILE A 127 0.19 2.70 8.71
CA ILE A 127 0.39 4.14 8.92
C ILE A 127 -0.03 4.92 7.66
N LEU A 128 0.45 4.53 6.48
CA LEU A 128 0.13 5.19 5.22
C LEU A 128 -1.37 5.14 4.93
N THR A 129 -2.00 3.99 5.16
CA THR A 129 -3.45 3.84 4.95
C THR A 129 -4.25 4.73 5.90
N ALA A 130 -3.90 4.75 7.19
CA ALA A 130 -4.59 5.56 8.17
C ALA A 130 -4.47 7.05 7.86
N GLU A 131 -3.28 7.52 7.51
CA GLU A 131 -3.03 8.92 7.24
C GLU A 131 -3.67 9.39 5.93
N LEU A 132 -3.55 8.63 4.84
CA LEU A 132 -4.20 8.96 3.57
C LEU A 132 -5.73 9.01 3.68
N LEU A 133 -6.33 8.23 4.60
CA LEU A 133 -7.78 8.23 4.82
C LEU A 133 -8.24 9.24 5.86
N ARG A 134 -7.34 9.80 6.67
CA ARG A 134 -7.69 10.71 7.77
C ARG A 134 -8.59 11.86 7.32
N GLY A 135 -8.28 12.48 6.19
CA GLY A 135 -9.05 13.58 5.63
C GLY A 135 -10.48 13.20 5.23
N LYS A 136 -10.73 11.94 4.88
CA LYS A 136 -12.07 11.45 4.48
C LYS A 136 -12.95 11.13 5.67
N VAL A 137 -12.38 10.61 6.75
CA VAL A 137 -13.14 10.28 7.97
C VAL A 137 -13.65 11.52 8.68
N CYS A 138 -12.93 12.65 8.61
CA CYS A 138 -13.34 13.89 9.22
C CYS A 138 -14.46 14.63 8.45
N GLN A 139 -14.73 14.28 7.19
CA GLN A 139 -15.76 14.94 6.36
C GLN A 139 -17.11 14.21 6.40
N SER A 140 -17.20 13.06 7.06
CA SER A 140 -18.42 12.23 7.17
C SER A 140 -19.26 12.55 8.41
N LYS A 141 -19.39 13.83 8.78
CA LYS A 141 -20.35 14.28 9.80
C LYS A 141 -21.38 15.24 9.22
#